data_f6ec60bb29cec892c0c70505af77ca3c
#
_entry.id   f6ec60bb29cec892c0c70505af77ca3c
#
_cell.length_a   1.000
_cell.length_b   1.000
_cell.length_c   1.000
_cell.angle_alpha   90.00
_cell.angle_beta   90.00
_cell.angle_gamma   90.00
#
_symmetry.space_group_name_H-M   'P 1'
#
loop_
_entity.id
_entity.type
_entity.pdbx_description
1 polymer ?
#
loop_
_entity_poly.entity_id
_entity_poly.type
_entity_poly.pdbx_seq_one_letter_code
_entity_poly.pdbx_strand_id
1 'polypeptide(L)'
;MKKKKKSEGYMTLSPPLSMQGKMKSLFLVVLLIIAALAGVFTYQGLQYDFETLDGETYLWQDLNGQWVVVNYFAPWCAPCLREMPELAAFNQSLPDNTRLFAINYDPKTKPELKAMTEKFAIAVPVIVSSPDTKLPMTKPPYLPATFIVGPDGKIKDTIMGEVTAVHLRQRLTELKGAD
;
A
#
# COMPACT_ATOMS: atom_id res chain seq x y z
N MET A 1 -81.63 -51.91 3.10
CA MET A 1 -80.69 -51.27 2.14
C MET A 1 -79.63 -50.55 2.93
N LYS A 2 -78.40 -51.12 3.02
CA LYS A 2 -77.24 -50.49 3.73
C LYS A 2 -76.30 -49.89 2.71
N LYS A 3 -76.10 -48.54 2.73
CA LYS A 3 -75.14 -47.86 1.90
C LYS A 3 -73.74 -47.92 2.53
N LYS A 4 -72.78 -48.49 1.80
CA LYS A 4 -71.37 -48.57 2.17
C LYS A 4 -70.69 -47.24 1.80
N LYS A 5 -70.14 -46.54 2.79
CA LYS A 5 -69.36 -45.30 2.63
C LYS A 5 -67.91 -45.65 2.32
N LYS A 6 -67.46 -45.28 1.15
CA LYS A 6 -66.06 -45.47 0.67
C LYS A 6 -65.16 -44.37 1.27
N SER A 7 -64.20 -44.73 2.10
CA SER A 7 -63.23 -43.81 2.64
C SER A 7 -62.04 -43.69 1.63
N GLU A 8 -61.91 -42.54 1.04
CA GLU A 8 -60.70 -42.19 0.26
C GLU A 8 -59.58 -41.79 1.22
N GLY A 9 -58.53 -42.62 1.26
CA GLY A 9 -57.33 -42.34 2.02
C GLY A 9 -56.41 -41.41 1.22
N TYR A 10 -56.23 -40.21 1.71
CA TYR A 10 -55.23 -39.32 1.23
C TYR A 10 -53.86 -39.77 1.76
N MET A 11 -52.99 -40.27 0.87
CA MET A 11 -51.59 -40.50 1.18
C MET A 11 -50.87 -39.15 1.25
N THR A 12 -50.64 -38.66 2.45
CA THR A 12 -49.72 -37.56 2.69
C THR A 12 -48.29 -38.08 2.54
N LEU A 13 -47.65 -37.78 1.43
CA LEU A 13 -46.23 -38.00 1.24
C LEU A 13 -45.46 -36.99 2.12
N SER A 14 -45.06 -37.44 3.29
CA SER A 14 -44.12 -36.73 4.12
C SER A 14 -42.72 -36.81 3.46
N PRO A 15 -41.99 -35.72 3.20
CA PRO A 15 -40.66 -35.81 2.68
C PRO A 15 -39.74 -36.48 3.71
N PRO A 16 -38.77 -37.32 3.27
CA PRO A 16 -37.92 -38.08 4.18
C PRO A 16 -37.06 -37.14 5.03
N LEU A 17 -37.14 -37.21 6.34
CA LEU A 17 -36.42 -36.42 7.35
C LEU A 17 -34.89 -36.43 7.16
N SER A 18 -34.34 -37.38 6.41
CA SER A 18 -32.88 -37.49 6.18
C SER A 18 -32.31 -36.44 5.22
N MET A 19 -33.10 -35.88 4.31
CA MET A 19 -32.64 -34.87 3.33
C MET A 19 -32.52 -33.48 3.94
N GLN A 20 -33.34 -33.12 4.93
CA GLN A 20 -33.30 -31.82 5.60
C GLN A 20 -32.04 -31.61 6.46
N GLY A 21 -31.51 -32.67 7.09
CA GLY A 21 -30.27 -32.61 7.86
C GLY A 21 -29.03 -32.37 7.00
N LYS A 22 -28.93 -33.04 5.85
CA LYS A 22 -27.81 -32.91 4.90
C LYS A 22 -27.80 -31.53 4.23
N MET A 23 -28.97 -30.97 3.92
CA MET A 23 -29.09 -29.62 3.33
C MET A 23 -28.68 -28.51 4.32
N LYS A 24 -29.06 -28.62 5.59
CA LYS A 24 -28.63 -27.68 6.65
C LYS A 24 -27.12 -27.74 6.89
N SER A 25 -26.56 -28.95 6.91
CA SER A 25 -25.11 -29.13 7.06
C SER A 25 -24.34 -28.55 5.87
N LEU A 26 -24.79 -28.78 4.63
CA LEU A 26 -24.20 -28.21 3.43
C LEU A 26 -24.27 -26.68 3.46
N PHE A 27 -25.38 -26.09 3.85
CA PHE A 27 -25.56 -24.65 3.96
C PHE A 27 -24.60 -24.03 5.00
N LEU A 28 -24.42 -24.66 6.16
CA LEU A 28 -23.45 -24.23 7.18
C LEU A 28 -22.01 -24.30 6.68
N VAL A 29 -21.63 -25.35 5.96
CA VAL A 29 -20.29 -25.48 5.37
C VAL A 29 -20.04 -24.38 4.33
N VAL A 30 -21.01 -24.09 3.47
CA VAL A 30 -20.92 -23.01 2.48
C VAL A 30 -20.76 -21.64 3.16
N LEU A 31 -21.53 -21.37 4.22
CA LEU A 31 -21.41 -20.12 5.00
C LEU A 31 -20.01 -19.99 5.64
N LEU A 32 -19.47 -21.08 6.20
CA LEU A 32 -18.12 -21.08 6.78
C LEU A 32 -17.05 -20.82 5.73
N ILE A 33 -17.19 -21.41 4.54
CA ILE A 33 -16.26 -21.16 3.42
C ILE A 33 -16.33 -19.70 2.97
N ILE A 34 -17.54 -19.13 2.83
CA ILE A 34 -17.70 -17.71 2.46
C ILE A 34 -17.11 -16.80 3.53
N ALA A 35 -17.33 -17.08 4.82
CA ALA A 35 -16.76 -16.31 5.92
C ALA A 35 -15.22 -16.41 5.95
N ALA A 36 -14.66 -17.60 5.71
CA ALA A 36 -13.22 -17.80 5.62
C ALA A 36 -12.60 -17.05 4.42
N LEU A 37 -13.23 -17.11 3.24
CA LEU A 37 -12.80 -16.38 2.05
C LEU A 37 -12.89 -14.86 2.25
N ALA A 38 -13.99 -14.38 2.85
CA ALA A 38 -14.12 -12.96 3.20
C ALA A 38 -13.04 -12.51 4.20
N GLY A 39 -12.75 -13.35 5.22
CA GLY A 39 -11.68 -13.09 6.20
C GLY A 39 -10.29 -13.02 5.54
N VAL A 40 -9.99 -13.93 4.62
CA VAL A 40 -8.71 -13.92 3.87
C VAL A 40 -8.63 -12.69 2.97
N PHE A 41 -9.73 -12.35 2.28
CA PHE A 41 -9.76 -11.20 1.39
C PHE A 41 -9.56 -9.87 2.14
N THR A 42 -10.21 -9.71 3.31
CA THR A 42 -10.00 -8.52 4.16
C THR A 42 -8.59 -8.48 4.75
N TYR A 43 -8.04 -9.61 5.15
CA TYR A 43 -6.68 -9.68 5.70
C TYR A 43 -5.62 -9.30 4.65
N GLN A 44 -5.76 -9.77 3.41
CA GLN A 44 -4.85 -9.40 2.31
C GLN A 44 -4.96 -7.92 1.93
N GLY A 45 -6.16 -7.34 1.97
CA GLY A 45 -6.38 -5.92 1.69
C GLY A 45 -5.83 -4.95 2.75
N LEU A 46 -5.46 -5.47 3.93
CA LEU A 46 -4.87 -4.68 5.02
C LEU A 46 -3.33 -4.73 5.02
N GLN A 47 -2.70 -5.48 4.12
CA GLN A 47 -1.23 -5.57 4.05
C GLN A 47 -0.69 -4.56 3.05
N TYR A 48 0.11 -3.61 3.51
CA TYR A 48 0.90 -2.68 2.72
C TYR A 48 2.30 -2.55 3.34
N ASP A 49 3.27 -2.18 2.52
CA ASP A 49 4.65 -2.00 2.98
C ASP A 49 4.89 -0.60 3.54
N PHE A 50 4.19 0.40 3.01
CA PHE A 50 4.18 1.76 3.53
C PHE A 50 2.91 2.51 3.14
N GLU A 51 2.63 3.59 3.87
CA GLU A 51 1.53 4.51 3.64
C GLU A 51 2.07 5.93 3.53
N THR A 52 1.45 6.75 2.70
CA THR A 52 1.75 8.18 2.59
C THR A 52 0.80 9.02 3.43
N LEU A 53 1.17 10.27 3.71
CA LEU A 53 0.41 11.18 4.56
C LEU A 53 -0.98 11.51 4.00
N ASP A 54 -1.17 11.46 2.69
CA ASP A 54 -2.43 11.61 1.97
C ASP A 54 -3.33 10.37 2.01
N GLY A 55 -2.83 9.27 2.61
CA GLY A 55 -3.59 8.05 2.86
C GLY A 55 -3.47 6.99 1.77
N GLU A 56 -2.62 7.20 0.78
CA GLU A 56 -2.32 6.15 -0.21
C GLU A 56 -1.41 5.07 0.40
N THR A 57 -1.70 3.82 0.09
CA THR A 57 -0.94 2.66 0.56
C THR A 57 -0.24 1.96 -0.59
N TYR A 58 0.96 1.44 -0.34
CA TYR A 58 1.81 0.86 -1.37
C TYR A 58 2.41 -0.47 -0.92
N LEU A 59 2.46 -1.42 -1.84
CA LEU A 59 3.32 -2.58 -1.78
C LEU A 59 4.51 -2.34 -2.70
N TRP A 60 5.72 -2.67 -2.27
CA TRP A 60 6.90 -2.52 -3.13
C TRP A 60 6.82 -3.32 -4.42
N GLN A 61 6.19 -4.50 -4.38
CA GLN A 61 5.96 -5.30 -5.57
C GLN A 61 5.12 -4.60 -6.65
N ASP A 62 4.21 -3.70 -6.25
CA ASP A 62 3.35 -2.94 -7.18
C ASP A 62 4.10 -1.76 -7.81
N LEU A 63 5.26 -1.41 -7.26
CA LEU A 63 6.19 -0.43 -7.81
C LEU A 63 7.22 -1.05 -8.76
N ASN A 64 7.23 -2.38 -8.93
CA ASN A 64 8.08 -3.05 -9.90
C ASN A 64 7.80 -2.51 -11.32
N GLY A 65 8.85 -2.34 -12.10
CA GLY A 65 8.80 -1.69 -13.41
C GLY A 65 8.87 -0.16 -13.35
N GLN A 66 8.86 0.44 -12.15
CA GLN A 66 8.99 1.88 -11.94
C GLN A 66 10.32 2.23 -11.28
N TRP A 67 10.81 3.43 -11.58
CA TRP A 67 11.89 4.06 -10.83
C TRP A 67 11.30 4.77 -9.62
N VAL A 68 11.87 4.55 -8.45
CA VAL A 68 11.38 5.18 -7.23
C VAL A 68 12.50 5.97 -6.56
N VAL A 69 12.26 7.25 -6.37
CA VAL A 69 13.16 8.16 -5.65
C VAL A 69 12.62 8.32 -4.24
N VAL A 70 13.44 8.04 -3.22
CA VAL A 70 13.09 8.22 -1.81
C VAL A 70 14.10 9.16 -1.17
N ASN A 71 13.61 10.33 -0.73
CA ASN A 71 14.43 11.35 -0.06
C ASN A 71 14.20 11.34 1.45
N TYR A 72 15.27 11.20 2.20
CA TYR A 72 15.26 11.32 3.66
C TYR A 72 15.53 12.74 4.09
N PHE A 73 14.64 13.31 4.89
CA PHE A 73 14.76 14.67 5.41
C PHE A 73 14.42 14.76 6.90
N ALA A 74 14.71 15.92 7.52
CA ALA A 74 14.25 16.25 8.86
C ALA A 74 14.04 17.76 9.03
N PRO A 75 13.15 18.21 9.94
CA PRO A 75 12.88 19.63 10.18
C PRO A 75 14.08 20.39 10.79
N TRP A 76 15.00 19.71 11.43
CA TRP A 76 16.25 20.26 11.97
C TRP A 76 17.39 20.27 10.95
N CYS A 77 17.22 19.65 9.79
CA CYS A 77 18.21 19.57 8.72
C CYS A 77 18.01 20.74 7.75
N ALA A 78 18.74 21.84 7.94
CA ALA A 78 18.62 23.02 7.10
C ALA A 78 18.87 22.75 5.60
N PRO A 79 19.89 21.96 5.18
CA PRO A 79 20.06 21.60 3.78
C PRO A 79 18.89 20.79 3.23
N CYS A 80 18.26 19.89 4.02
CA CYS A 80 17.08 19.17 3.58
C CYS A 80 15.91 20.10 3.26
N LEU A 81 15.70 21.12 4.08
CA LEU A 81 14.63 22.09 3.84
C LEU A 81 14.88 22.97 2.62
N ARG A 82 16.16 23.26 2.31
CA ARG A 82 16.53 24.03 1.10
C ARG A 82 16.26 23.25 -0.19
N GLU A 83 16.39 21.92 -0.19
CA GLU A 83 16.12 21.11 -1.37
C GLU A 83 14.63 20.81 -1.61
N MET A 84 13.73 21.04 -0.63
CA MET A 84 12.29 20.74 -0.77
C MET A 84 11.62 21.40 -1.99
N PRO A 85 11.91 22.68 -2.34
CA PRO A 85 11.39 23.28 -3.58
C PRO A 85 11.86 22.57 -4.85
N GLU A 86 13.09 22.06 -4.87
CA GLU A 86 13.65 21.31 -5.99
C GLU A 86 12.96 19.94 -6.13
N LEU A 87 12.73 19.25 -5.00
CA LEU A 87 11.97 18.00 -4.99
C LEU A 87 10.51 18.22 -5.42
N ALA A 88 9.88 19.32 -5.00
CA ALA A 88 8.55 19.69 -5.46
C ALA A 88 8.51 19.95 -6.98
N ALA A 89 9.50 20.69 -7.52
CA ALA A 89 9.62 20.93 -8.95
C ALA A 89 9.90 19.64 -9.74
N PHE A 90 10.69 18.73 -9.17
CA PHE A 90 10.91 17.41 -9.73
C PHE A 90 9.61 16.59 -9.75
N ASN A 91 8.84 16.59 -8.65
CA ASN A 91 7.58 15.86 -8.52
C ASN A 91 6.49 16.36 -9.49
N GLN A 92 6.46 17.66 -9.81
CA GLN A 92 5.51 18.23 -10.78
C GLN A 92 5.75 17.77 -12.24
N SER A 93 6.95 17.30 -12.55
CA SER A 93 7.35 16.89 -13.90
C SER A 93 8.25 15.66 -13.85
N LEU A 94 7.75 14.60 -13.20
CA LEU A 94 8.44 13.33 -13.11
C LEU A 94 8.71 12.73 -14.49
N PRO A 95 9.89 12.14 -14.72
CA PRO A 95 10.13 11.30 -15.90
C PRO A 95 9.16 10.11 -15.93
N ASP A 96 8.90 9.58 -17.13
CA ASP A 96 8.03 8.42 -17.30
C ASP A 96 8.42 7.27 -16.37
N ASN A 97 7.42 6.57 -15.86
CA ASN A 97 7.57 5.46 -14.92
C ASN A 97 8.45 5.79 -13.70
N THR A 98 8.33 7.01 -13.18
CA THR A 98 9.08 7.46 -12.01
C THR A 98 8.13 7.95 -10.92
N ARG A 99 8.44 7.63 -9.67
CA ARG A 99 7.76 8.14 -8.48
C ARG A 99 8.76 8.79 -7.53
N LEU A 100 8.29 9.79 -6.78
CA LEU A 100 9.04 10.42 -5.71
C LEU A 100 8.28 10.28 -4.41
N PHE A 101 9.01 9.93 -3.36
CA PHE A 101 8.53 9.99 -1.97
C PHE A 101 9.58 10.69 -1.11
N ALA A 102 9.12 11.38 -0.09
CA ALA A 102 9.98 11.84 1.01
C ALA A 102 9.64 11.07 2.29
N ILE A 103 10.61 10.93 3.19
CA ILE A 103 10.40 10.30 4.50
C ILE A 103 11.11 11.11 5.57
N ASN A 104 10.38 11.42 6.66
CA ASN A 104 11.01 12.09 7.79
C ASN A 104 11.93 11.14 8.55
N TYR A 105 13.13 11.61 8.84
CA TYR A 105 14.17 10.82 9.52
C TYR A 105 13.75 10.37 10.92
N ASP A 106 13.06 11.22 11.67
CA ASP A 106 12.55 10.90 12.98
C ASP A 106 11.09 10.42 12.89
N PRO A 107 10.72 9.29 13.49
CA PRO A 107 9.34 8.85 13.51
C PRO A 107 8.41 9.92 14.07
N LYS A 108 7.27 10.15 13.41
CA LYS A 108 6.23 11.10 13.82
C LYS A 108 4.86 10.49 13.62
N THR A 109 3.93 10.89 14.49
CA THR A 109 2.52 10.60 14.27
C THR A 109 1.99 11.32 13.03
N LYS A 110 0.94 10.83 12.40
CA LYS A 110 0.32 11.49 11.23
C LYS A 110 -0.03 12.96 11.48
N PRO A 111 -0.65 13.34 12.63
CA PRO A 111 -0.94 14.77 12.92
C PRO A 111 0.33 15.63 13.01
N GLU A 112 1.38 15.12 13.67
CA GLU A 112 2.66 15.85 13.78
C GLU A 112 3.35 15.99 12.42
N LEU A 113 3.31 14.91 11.60
CA LEU A 113 3.87 14.92 10.25
C LEU A 113 3.12 15.92 9.37
N LYS A 114 1.78 15.97 9.45
CA LYS A 114 0.95 16.93 8.73
C LYS A 114 1.29 18.37 9.12
N ALA A 115 1.30 18.67 10.42
CA ALA A 115 1.66 20.00 10.91
C ALA A 115 3.07 20.42 10.46
N MET A 116 4.02 19.48 10.41
CA MET A 116 5.37 19.71 9.94
C MET A 116 5.41 20.00 8.42
N THR A 117 4.71 19.20 7.61
CA THR A 117 4.67 19.40 6.15
C THR A 117 4.02 20.74 5.78
N GLU A 118 2.98 21.14 6.49
CA GLU A 118 2.34 22.46 6.34
C GLU A 118 3.30 23.60 6.74
N LYS A 119 3.96 23.47 7.91
CA LYS A 119 4.89 24.48 8.43
C LYS A 119 6.07 24.76 7.49
N PHE A 120 6.60 23.72 6.84
CA PHE A 120 7.79 23.82 5.99
C PHE A 120 7.46 23.77 4.49
N ALA A 121 6.16 23.89 4.12
CA ALA A 121 5.68 23.88 2.73
C ALA A 121 6.20 22.68 1.92
N ILE A 122 6.21 21.48 2.52
CA ILE A 122 6.67 20.26 1.87
C ILE A 122 5.58 19.75 0.94
N ALA A 123 5.77 19.92 -0.36
CA ALA A 123 4.77 19.64 -1.41
C ALA A 123 5.14 18.39 -2.23
N VAL A 124 5.53 17.32 -1.55
CA VAL A 124 5.82 16.00 -2.12
C VAL A 124 5.12 14.92 -1.29
N PRO A 125 4.79 13.75 -1.86
CA PRO A 125 4.23 12.64 -1.11
C PRO A 125 5.17 12.20 0.02
N VAL A 126 4.69 12.21 1.27
CA VAL A 126 5.50 11.89 2.45
C VAL A 126 5.09 10.56 3.04
N ILE A 127 6.04 9.63 3.14
CA ILE A 127 5.84 8.33 3.78
C ILE A 127 5.66 8.53 5.30
N VAL A 128 4.63 7.91 5.85
CA VAL A 128 4.40 7.81 7.30
C VAL A 128 5.29 6.70 7.84
N SER A 129 6.38 7.07 8.52
CA SER A 129 7.28 6.10 9.14
C SER A 129 6.64 5.49 10.38
N SER A 130 6.47 4.17 10.37
CA SER A 130 5.95 3.35 11.48
C SER A 130 6.85 2.13 11.66
N PRO A 131 6.72 1.36 12.76
CA PRO A 131 7.43 0.10 12.94
C PRO A 131 7.16 -0.93 11.83
N ASP A 132 6.00 -0.85 11.19
CA ASP A 132 5.58 -1.77 10.12
C ASP A 132 5.98 -1.29 8.72
N THR A 133 6.56 -0.08 8.60
CA THR A 133 7.02 0.48 7.32
C THR A 133 8.20 -0.34 6.80
N LYS A 134 8.03 -0.93 5.63
CA LYS A 134 9.08 -1.71 4.95
C LYS A 134 9.61 -0.92 3.77
N LEU A 135 10.91 -0.71 3.74
CA LEU A 135 11.62 -0.02 2.67
C LEU A 135 12.83 -0.86 2.23
N PRO A 136 13.21 -0.84 0.95
CA PRO A 136 14.37 -1.60 0.46
C PRO A 136 15.71 -1.01 0.92
N MET A 137 15.70 0.22 1.47
CA MET A 137 16.88 0.88 2.00
C MET A 137 16.88 0.92 3.53
N THR A 138 18.06 0.95 4.11
CA THR A 138 18.25 1.26 5.53
C THR A 138 18.27 2.77 5.76
N LYS A 139 17.96 3.20 6.97
CA LYS A 139 18.06 4.59 7.39
C LYS A 139 19.47 5.12 7.15
N PRO A 140 19.65 6.25 6.44
CA PRO A 140 20.97 6.77 6.11
C PRO A 140 21.71 7.28 7.33
N PRO A 141 23.06 7.26 7.33
CA PRO A 141 23.86 7.72 8.48
C PRO A 141 23.84 9.24 8.69
N TYR A 142 23.54 10.03 7.66
CA TYR A 142 23.43 11.49 7.71
C TYR A 142 22.44 12.00 6.65
N LEU A 143 22.08 13.29 6.74
CA LEU A 143 21.07 13.95 5.91
C LEU A 143 21.65 15.16 5.16
N PRO A 144 21.05 15.54 4.01
CA PRO A 144 19.99 14.81 3.29
C PRO A 144 20.54 13.59 2.58
N ALA A 145 19.66 12.63 2.28
CA ALA A 145 20.03 11.46 1.52
C ALA A 145 18.89 11.06 0.57
N THR A 146 19.23 10.80 -0.69
CA THR A 146 18.26 10.39 -1.71
C THR A 146 18.67 9.03 -2.28
N PHE A 147 17.74 8.07 -2.18
CA PHE A 147 17.89 6.74 -2.75
C PHE A 147 17.13 6.66 -4.08
N ILE A 148 17.75 6.03 -5.08
CA ILE A 148 17.13 5.72 -6.36
C ILE A 148 16.99 4.20 -6.43
N VAL A 149 15.75 3.72 -6.48
CA VAL A 149 15.38 2.31 -6.61
C VAL A 149 14.98 2.06 -8.05
N GLY A 150 15.57 1.03 -8.67
CA GLY A 150 15.29 0.65 -10.04
C GLY A 150 14.01 -0.18 -10.20
N PRO A 151 13.63 -0.47 -11.45
CA PRO A 151 12.43 -1.26 -11.79
C PRO A 151 12.43 -2.69 -11.23
N ASP A 152 13.60 -3.18 -10.86
CA ASP A 152 13.81 -4.49 -10.20
C ASP A 152 13.66 -4.45 -8.67
N GLY A 153 13.23 -3.32 -8.11
CA GLY A 153 13.06 -3.10 -6.67
C GLY A 153 14.38 -2.96 -5.90
N LYS A 154 15.53 -2.88 -6.59
CA LYS A 154 16.85 -2.74 -5.95
C LYS A 154 17.35 -1.31 -5.98
N ILE A 155 18.12 -0.94 -4.96
CA ILE A 155 18.80 0.35 -4.92
C ILE A 155 19.85 0.40 -6.04
N LYS A 156 19.70 1.36 -6.95
CA LYS A 156 20.62 1.62 -8.06
C LYS A 156 21.60 2.74 -7.75
N ASP A 157 21.20 3.69 -6.89
CA ASP A 157 22.05 4.77 -6.46
C ASP A 157 21.67 5.34 -5.10
N THR A 158 22.63 5.97 -4.43
CA THR A 158 22.44 6.69 -3.17
C THR A 158 23.21 8.00 -3.23
N ILE A 159 22.48 9.11 -3.27
CA ILE A 159 23.04 10.45 -3.31
C ILE A 159 23.03 11.01 -1.90
N MET A 160 24.20 11.30 -1.37
CA MET A 160 24.39 11.91 -0.06
C MET A 160 24.62 13.41 -0.23
N GLY A 161 23.80 14.22 0.41
CA GLY A 161 23.81 15.68 0.28
C GLY A 161 22.64 16.23 -0.52
N GLU A 162 22.58 17.57 -0.67
CA GLU A 162 21.49 18.27 -1.35
C GLU A 162 21.39 17.87 -2.82
N VAL A 163 20.16 17.72 -3.31
CA VAL A 163 19.87 17.44 -4.72
C VAL A 163 19.05 18.56 -5.34
N THR A 164 19.17 18.71 -6.67
CA THR A 164 18.31 19.58 -7.48
C THR A 164 17.44 18.75 -8.42
N ALA A 165 16.35 19.33 -8.90
CA ALA A 165 15.49 18.69 -9.90
C ALA A 165 16.26 18.31 -11.18
N VAL A 166 17.21 19.16 -11.59
CA VAL A 166 18.06 18.91 -12.76
C VAL A 166 18.99 17.72 -12.51
N HIS A 167 19.66 17.69 -11.36
CA HIS A 167 20.54 16.58 -10.98
C HIS A 167 19.81 15.25 -10.92
N LEU A 168 18.63 15.21 -10.30
CA LEU A 168 17.82 13.98 -10.24
C LEU A 168 17.41 13.48 -11.64
N ARG A 169 16.97 14.39 -12.54
CA ARG A 169 16.64 14.02 -13.93
C ARG A 169 17.83 13.46 -14.69
N GLN A 170 18.97 14.14 -14.60
CA GLN A 170 20.20 13.70 -15.24
C GLN A 170 20.59 12.32 -14.73
N ARG A 171 20.61 12.13 -13.41
CA ARG A 171 21.00 10.86 -12.80
C ARG A 171 20.08 9.71 -13.19
N LEU A 172 18.76 9.94 -13.20
CA LEU A 172 17.81 8.94 -13.67
C LEU A 172 17.99 8.60 -15.16
N THR A 173 18.30 9.60 -15.99
CA THR A 173 18.57 9.37 -17.42
C THR A 173 19.80 8.48 -17.61
N GLU A 174 20.87 8.72 -16.86
CA GLU A 174 22.08 7.90 -16.88
C GLU A 174 21.79 6.46 -16.46
N LEU A 175 21.04 6.27 -15.36
CA LEU A 175 20.68 4.95 -14.87
C LEU A 175 19.76 4.18 -15.83
N LYS A 176 18.75 4.86 -16.41
CA LYS A 176 17.83 4.28 -17.40
C LYS A 176 18.54 3.88 -18.72
N GLY A 177 19.63 4.53 -19.06
CA GLY A 177 20.44 4.21 -20.24
C GLY A 177 21.46 3.08 -20.01
N ALA A 178 21.67 2.68 -18.74
CA ALA A 178 22.62 1.64 -18.35
C ALA A 178 21.97 0.27 -18.08
N ASP A 179 20.65 0.23 -17.94
CA ASP A 179 19.84 -1.00 -17.80
C ASP A 179 19.41 -1.49 -19.19
#